data_6704f72798271fb01049d41ffcee8511
#
_entry.id   6704f72798271fb01049d41ffcee8511
#
_cell.length_a   1.000
_cell.length_b   1.000
_cell.length_c   1.000
_cell.angle_alpha   90.00
_cell.angle_beta   90.00
_cell.angle_gamma   90.00
#
_symmetry.space_group_name_H-M   'P 1'
#
loop_
_entity.id
_entity.type
_entity.pdbx_description
1 polymer ?
#
loop_
_entity_poly.entity_id
_entity_poly.type
_entity_poly.pdbx_seq_one_letter_code
_entity_poly.pdbx_strand_id
1 'polypeptide(L)'
;MSAVQPTPAGHDSPNADGPPGEAAGTDVDDRPRTGKRKGSLFGPGLIIAASFIGPGTLTTAIVTGASYGFALAWAVVFSIVATIVLQEMASRLGIGGRIGLGEAMRRTFENPIAKVLMVILVVAAIGIGGAAYAGGDTTGTALAVSAVVPIDIRIIIALIILSIFGLLVTGSYKVVEKVLMAMAAILALLFVATTFVVQPPFGEVLKGMFVPSIPAGAALTTIALIGTTVVPYNVFLHASLVQENWGEMEENKAIREARVDTVSSIALGGIITLAVMATAFGGMFLKGITAETGTDLARALEPLLGDAAGWVFALGLFCAGFTSALAGPLGAAYAICGVLGLSTDMKSWSFRIVWIAVLAIGALIALTGFEPVSIIIIAQAANGLLLPIIAVFLLITMNNRRLLGKHANGVVANVLGAMITLVVIGLAIYQLGGLVGMW
;
A
#
# COMPACT_ATOMS: atom_id res chain seq x y z
N MET A 1 -71.35 7.67 61.20
CA MET A 1 -70.88 8.81 61.99
C MET A 1 -69.62 9.32 61.28
N SER A 2 -69.79 10.34 60.57
CA SER A 2 -69.40 11.75 60.79
C SER A 2 -67.92 11.89 60.62
N ALA A 3 -67.29 12.78 59.86
CA ALA A 3 -67.76 13.91 59.09
C ALA A 3 -66.44 14.46 58.37
N VAL A 4 -66.55 14.86 57.15
CA VAL A 4 -66.43 16.22 56.66
C VAL A 4 -65.00 16.78 56.47
N GLN A 5 -64.75 17.11 55.22
CA GLN A 5 -63.85 18.06 54.55
C GLN A 5 -63.65 19.43 55.30
N PRO A 6 -62.81 20.36 54.82
CA PRO A 6 -62.51 20.75 53.41
C PRO A 6 -61.09 21.30 53.13
N THR A 7 -60.82 21.55 51.87
CA THR A 7 -59.86 22.46 51.21
C THR A 7 -60.08 23.95 51.56
N PRO A 8 -59.12 24.87 51.36
CA PRO A 8 -59.00 25.61 50.08
C PRO A 8 -57.56 26.02 49.65
N ALA A 9 -57.28 26.08 48.41
CA ALA A 9 -57.13 27.14 47.40
C ALA A 9 -56.23 28.35 47.72
N GLY A 10 -55.40 28.72 46.80
CA GLY A 10 -54.78 30.03 46.63
C GLY A 10 -53.47 29.98 45.82
N HIS A 11 -53.60 30.30 44.55
CA HIS A 11 -52.94 31.40 43.79
C HIS A 11 -51.46 31.64 44.07
N ASP A 12 -50.52 31.71 43.12
CA ASP A 12 -50.36 32.54 41.94
C ASP A 12 -49.13 32.11 41.13
N SER A 13 -49.21 32.16 39.83
CA SER A 13 -48.12 32.37 38.89
C SER A 13 -47.73 33.89 38.91
N PRO A 14 -46.68 34.43 38.33
CA PRO A 14 -46.09 34.02 37.04
C PRO A 14 -44.57 34.29 36.89
N ASN A 15 -44.10 34.02 35.65
CA ASN A 15 -42.94 34.61 34.94
C ASN A 15 -41.56 34.08 35.28
N ALA A 16 -40.67 33.93 34.35
CA ALA A 16 -40.53 34.08 32.91
C ALA A 16 -39.06 33.77 32.57
N ASP A 17 -38.83 33.43 31.31
CA ASP A 17 -37.55 33.58 30.61
C ASP A 17 -36.36 32.69 30.98
N GLY A 18 -36.30 31.54 30.34
CA GLY A 18 -35.08 30.83 30.04
C GLY A 18 -34.80 30.88 28.52
N PRO A 19 -33.53 31.03 28.09
CA PRO A 19 -33.20 31.18 26.65
C PRO A 19 -33.37 29.86 25.89
N PRO A 20 -33.62 29.92 24.57
CA PRO A 20 -33.86 28.74 23.76
C PRO A 20 -32.55 28.14 23.23
N GLY A 21 -32.49 26.81 23.15
CA GLY A 21 -31.69 26.13 22.16
C GLY A 21 -30.44 25.42 22.66
N GLU A 22 -30.60 24.25 23.24
CA GLU A 22 -29.59 23.23 23.09
C GLU A 22 -30.09 22.17 22.09
N ALA A 23 -29.37 22.16 20.97
CA ALA A 23 -29.60 21.24 19.88
C ALA A 23 -29.37 19.77 20.34
N ALA A 24 -30.20 18.90 19.82
CA ALA A 24 -30.19 17.47 19.97
C ALA A 24 -28.78 16.87 20.05
N GLY A 25 -28.42 16.38 21.22
CA GLY A 25 -27.29 15.47 21.39
C GLY A 25 -27.62 14.18 20.65
N THR A 26 -26.86 13.87 19.64
CA THR A 26 -26.79 12.54 19.05
C THR A 26 -26.31 11.59 20.12
N ASP A 27 -27.19 10.67 20.53
CA ASP A 27 -26.86 9.51 21.36
C ASP A 27 -25.68 8.76 20.74
N VAL A 28 -24.51 8.96 21.29
CA VAL A 28 -23.35 8.11 21.06
C VAL A 28 -23.67 6.80 21.79
N ASP A 29 -23.90 5.75 21.05
CA ASP A 29 -24.14 4.36 21.54
C ASP A 29 -22.94 3.93 22.42
N ASP A 30 -23.05 4.14 23.71
CA ASP A 30 -22.07 3.85 24.75
C ASP A 30 -22.21 2.38 25.22
N ARG A 31 -22.22 1.46 24.28
CA ARG A 31 -22.14 0.03 24.60
C ARG A 31 -20.67 -0.37 24.78
N PRO A 32 -20.29 -0.91 25.96
CA PRO A 32 -18.93 -1.42 26.14
C PRO A 32 -18.72 -2.63 25.21
N ARG A 33 -17.97 -2.42 24.14
CA ARG A 33 -17.47 -3.51 23.29
C ARG A 33 -16.39 -4.29 24.04
N THR A 34 -16.79 -5.09 25.04
CA THR A 34 -15.91 -6.04 25.72
C THR A 34 -15.70 -7.28 24.86
N GLY A 35 -14.94 -7.14 23.79
CA GLY A 35 -14.36 -8.23 23.06
C GLY A 35 -12.85 -8.17 23.20
N LYS A 36 -12.23 -8.95 24.11
CA LYS A 36 -10.79 -9.22 24.06
C LYS A 36 -10.49 -9.84 22.70
N ARG A 37 -10.18 -9.01 21.68
CA ARG A 37 -9.58 -9.51 20.47
C ARG A 37 -8.21 -10.10 20.86
N LYS A 38 -8.11 -11.43 20.81
CA LYS A 38 -6.81 -12.13 20.78
C LYS A 38 -6.00 -11.45 19.68
N GLY A 39 -4.81 -10.97 20.02
CA GLY A 39 -3.91 -10.35 19.06
C GLY A 39 -3.88 -11.19 17.78
N SER A 40 -4.23 -10.58 16.66
CA SER A 40 -4.08 -11.24 15.35
C SER A 40 -2.59 -11.54 15.19
N LEU A 41 -2.27 -12.77 14.75
CA LEU A 41 -0.89 -13.12 14.36
C LEU A 41 -0.37 -12.23 13.21
N PHE A 42 -1.28 -11.51 12.53
CA PHE A 42 -1.03 -10.65 11.38
C PHE A 42 -1.46 -9.22 11.73
N GLY A 43 -0.47 -8.34 11.94
CA GLY A 43 -0.69 -6.90 12.15
C GLY A 43 -0.93 -6.17 10.83
N PRO A 44 -1.35 -4.89 10.89
CA PRO A 44 -1.49 -4.02 9.73
C PRO A 44 -0.22 -3.91 8.89
N GLY A 45 0.97 -3.90 9.49
CA GLY A 45 2.24 -3.87 8.78
C GLY A 45 2.44 -5.08 7.87
N LEU A 46 1.99 -6.27 8.29
CA LEU A 46 2.07 -7.45 7.44
C LEU A 46 1.09 -7.37 6.25
N ILE A 47 -0.09 -6.78 6.44
CA ILE A 47 -1.04 -6.52 5.34
C ILE A 47 -0.40 -5.56 4.33
N ILE A 48 0.26 -4.51 4.80
CA ILE A 48 1.01 -3.57 3.95
C ILE A 48 2.16 -4.28 3.22
N ALA A 49 2.94 -5.11 3.92
CA ALA A 49 4.00 -5.89 3.27
C ALA A 49 3.44 -6.84 2.20
N ALA A 50 2.36 -7.55 2.48
CA ALA A 50 1.68 -8.43 1.52
C ALA A 50 1.10 -7.66 0.33
N SER A 51 0.67 -6.40 0.51
CA SER A 51 0.11 -5.59 -0.57
C SER A 51 1.17 -5.12 -1.58
N PHE A 52 2.43 -4.98 -1.20
CA PHE A 52 3.49 -4.64 -2.15
C PHE A 52 4.30 -5.86 -2.63
N ILE A 53 4.26 -7.00 -1.94
CA ILE A 53 4.86 -8.26 -2.44
C ILE A 53 3.88 -8.91 -3.42
N GLY A 54 3.68 -8.26 -4.54
CA GLY A 54 2.81 -8.68 -5.62
C GLY A 54 3.58 -8.92 -6.93
N PRO A 55 2.87 -9.10 -8.04
CA PRO A 55 3.48 -9.25 -9.37
C PRO A 55 4.42 -8.10 -9.73
N GLY A 56 4.07 -6.89 -9.32
CA GLY A 56 4.90 -5.71 -9.52
C GLY A 56 6.28 -5.87 -8.93
N THR A 57 6.38 -6.23 -7.65
CA THR A 57 7.65 -6.41 -6.95
C THR A 57 8.41 -7.62 -7.50
N LEU A 58 7.75 -8.77 -7.66
CA LEU A 58 8.41 -9.99 -8.13
C LEU A 58 8.96 -9.79 -9.55
N THR A 59 8.15 -9.30 -10.48
CA THR A 59 8.56 -9.04 -11.86
C THR A 59 9.69 -8.01 -11.92
N THR A 60 9.54 -6.86 -11.24
CA THR A 60 10.57 -5.81 -11.27
C THR A 60 11.89 -6.29 -10.65
N ALA A 61 11.84 -7.05 -9.55
CA ALA A 61 13.04 -7.61 -8.92
C ALA A 61 13.71 -8.67 -9.80
N ILE A 62 12.93 -9.55 -10.48
CA ILE A 62 13.46 -10.55 -11.41
C ILE A 62 14.08 -9.85 -12.61
N VAL A 63 13.38 -8.91 -13.26
CA VAL A 63 13.92 -8.14 -14.40
C VAL A 63 15.18 -7.39 -13.99
N THR A 64 15.20 -6.78 -12.81
CA THR A 64 16.38 -6.09 -12.27
C THR A 64 17.55 -7.04 -12.09
N GLY A 65 17.32 -8.18 -11.42
CA GLY A 65 18.33 -9.19 -11.18
C GLY A 65 18.87 -9.83 -12.46
N ALA A 66 17.98 -10.08 -13.44
CA ALA A 66 18.34 -10.65 -14.74
C ALA A 66 19.10 -9.69 -15.66
N SER A 67 18.77 -8.38 -15.62
CA SER A 67 19.35 -7.39 -16.54
C SER A 67 20.57 -6.67 -15.96
N TYR A 68 20.58 -6.39 -14.65
CA TYR A 68 21.57 -5.53 -14.00
C TYR A 68 22.29 -6.19 -12.82
N GLY A 69 22.02 -7.46 -12.55
CA GLY A 69 22.58 -8.15 -11.38
C GLY A 69 22.22 -7.43 -10.07
N PHE A 70 23.22 -7.10 -9.26
CA PHE A 70 23.03 -6.39 -7.99
C PHE A 70 23.23 -4.87 -8.09
N ALA A 71 23.44 -4.30 -9.30
CA ALA A 71 23.72 -2.86 -9.45
C ALA A 71 22.64 -1.95 -8.85
N LEU A 72 21.37 -2.42 -8.81
CA LEU A 72 20.24 -1.68 -8.26
C LEU A 72 19.78 -2.16 -6.87
N ALA A 73 20.55 -3.01 -6.18
CA ALA A 73 20.18 -3.52 -4.85
C ALA A 73 20.09 -2.39 -3.80
N TRP A 74 20.83 -1.27 -3.98
CA TRP A 74 20.72 -0.07 -3.15
C TRP A 74 19.31 0.54 -3.19
N ALA A 75 18.62 0.44 -4.34
CA ALA A 75 17.26 0.95 -4.48
C ALA A 75 16.26 0.15 -3.63
N VAL A 76 16.48 -1.16 -3.47
CA VAL A 76 15.69 -2.00 -2.55
C VAL A 76 15.96 -1.56 -1.10
N VAL A 77 17.23 -1.41 -0.70
CA VAL A 77 17.58 -0.95 0.65
C VAL A 77 16.99 0.42 0.95
N PHE A 78 17.13 1.36 0.02
CA PHE A 78 16.50 2.68 0.12
C PHE A 78 14.98 2.56 0.28
N SER A 79 14.33 1.73 -0.52
CA SER A 79 12.87 1.54 -0.49
C SER A 79 12.39 0.96 0.84
N ILE A 80 13.12 0.00 1.43
CA ILE A 80 12.82 -0.54 2.76
C ILE A 80 12.85 0.59 3.80
N VAL A 81 13.93 1.37 3.84
CA VAL A 81 14.09 2.48 4.79
C VAL A 81 12.99 3.53 4.57
N ALA A 82 12.76 3.92 3.32
CA ALA A 82 11.73 4.90 2.97
C ALA A 82 10.34 4.42 3.38
N THR A 83 10.00 3.16 3.10
CA THR A 83 8.71 2.59 3.46
C THR A 83 8.54 2.52 4.98
N ILE A 84 9.54 2.07 5.73
CA ILE A 84 9.51 2.03 7.21
C ILE A 84 9.23 3.44 7.77
N VAL A 85 9.95 4.46 7.29
CA VAL A 85 9.81 5.84 7.79
C VAL A 85 8.42 6.41 7.47
N LEU A 86 7.95 6.27 6.23
CA LEU A 86 6.65 6.81 5.82
C LEU A 86 5.49 6.05 6.47
N GLN A 87 5.58 4.74 6.59
CA GLN A 87 4.55 3.91 7.23
C GLN A 87 4.53 4.08 8.76
N GLU A 88 5.69 4.33 9.41
CA GLU A 88 5.73 4.70 10.83
C GLU A 88 5.01 6.02 11.08
N MET A 89 5.22 7.03 10.22
CA MET A 89 4.49 8.28 10.30
C MET A 89 2.98 8.06 10.15
N ALA A 90 2.56 7.26 9.17
CA ALA A 90 1.15 6.95 8.94
C ALA A 90 0.52 6.20 10.13
N SER A 91 1.20 5.20 10.67
CA SER A 91 0.70 4.43 11.82
C SER A 91 0.59 5.29 13.09
N ARG A 92 1.60 6.14 13.34
CA ARG A 92 1.60 7.07 14.46
C ARG A 92 0.49 8.12 14.33
N LEU A 93 0.20 8.60 13.12
CA LEU A 93 -0.93 9.47 12.84
C LEU A 93 -2.26 8.75 13.10
N GLY A 94 -2.42 7.54 12.58
CA GLY A 94 -3.65 6.76 12.75
C GLY A 94 -3.99 6.47 14.20
N ILE A 95 -2.98 6.13 15.02
CA ILE A 95 -3.15 5.82 16.45
C ILE A 95 -3.28 7.10 17.28
N GLY A 96 -2.31 8.01 17.16
CA GLY A 96 -2.24 9.21 17.99
C GLY A 96 -3.23 10.31 17.58
N GLY A 97 -3.46 10.47 16.28
CA GLY A 97 -4.44 11.41 15.73
C GLY A 97 -5.87 10.89 15.71
N ARG A 98 -6.04 9.56 15.77
CA ARG A 98 -7.34 8.86 15.63
C ARG A 98 -8.14 9.26 14.40
N ILE A 99 -7.46 9.63 13.34
CA ILE A 99 -8.05 10.01 12.05
C ILE A 99 -7.25 9.37 10.91
N GLY A 100 -7.88 9.21 9.76
CA GLY A 100 -7.19 8.74 8.54
C GLY A 100 -6.29 9.83 7.97
N LEU A 101 -5.25 9.44 7.21
CA LEU A 101 -4.28 10.37 6.63
C LEU A 101 -4.95 11.40 5.70
N GLY A 102 -5.92 11.00 4.86
CA GLY A 102 -6.63 11.92 3.97
C GLY A 102 -7.39 13.01 4.73
N GLU A 103 -8.06 12.64 5.82
CA GLU A 103 -8.72 13.60 6.70
C GLU A 103 -7.73 14.51 7.41
N ALA A 104 -6.60 13.96 7.89
CA ALA A 104 -5.54 14.75 8.52
C ALA A 104 -4.96 15.80 7.57
N MET A 105 -4.70 15.41 6.30
CA MET A 105 -4.28 16.35 5.26
C MET A 105 -5.33 17.45 5.06
N ARG A 106 -6.60 17.09 4.91
CA ARG A 106 -7.70 18.06 4.73
C ARG A 106 -7.83 19.04 5.89
N ARG A 107 -7.58 18.61 7.13
CA ARG A 107 -7.60 19.46 8.33
C ARG A 107 -6.34 20.33 8.46
N THR A 108 -5.21 19.88 7.92
CA THR A 108 -3.94 20.60 7.98
C THR A 108 -3.91 21.81 7.06
N PHE A 109 -4.54 21.73 5.88
CA PHE A 109 -4.56 22.82 4.92
C PHE A 109 -5.80 23.72 5.17
N GLU A 110 -5.60 24.80 5.92
CA GLU A 110 -6.66 25.77 6.24
C GLU A 110 -6.95 26.73 5.07
N ASN A 111 -5.91 27.15 4.33
CA ASN A 111 -6.06 27.99 3.16
C ASN A 111 -6.84 27.27 2.05
N PRO A 112 -7.95 27.83 1.52
CA PRO A 112 -8.81 27.15 0.55
C PRO A 112 -8.08 26.80 -0.75
N ILE A 113 -7.18 27.64 -1.25
CA ILE A 113 -6.42 27.39 -2.47
C ILE A 113 -5.45 26.23 -2.25
N ALA A 114 -4.67 26.25 -1.15
CA ALA A 114 -3.74 25.18 -0.81
C ALA A 114 -4.49 23.85 -0.58
N LYS A 115 -5.67 23.88 0.04
CA LYS A 115 -6.53 22.70 0.22
C LYS A 115 -7.00 22.13 -1.10
N VAL A 116 -7.50 22.96 -2.01
CA VAL A 116 -7.95 22.51 -3.34
C VAL A 116 -6.78 21.92 -4.12
N LEU A 117 -5.61 22.58 -4.13
CA LEU A 117 -4.42 22.10 -4.79
C LEU A 117 -3.98 20.74 -4.22
N MET A 118 -3.93 20.62 -2.89
CA MET A 118 -3.61 19.35 -2.21
C MET A 118 -4.59 18.23 -2.61
N VAL A 119 -5.90 18.51 -2.59
CA VAL A 119 -6.93 17.53 -2.98
C VAL A 119 -6.73 17.08 -4.44
N ILE A 120 -6.56 18.02 -5.37
CA ILE A 120 -6.35 17.70 -6.78
C ILE A 120 -5.09 16.83 -6.96
N LEU A 121 -3.97 17.21 -6.35
CA LEU A 121 -2.71 16.49 -6.48
C LEU A 121 -2.78 15.10 -5.84
N VAL A 122 -3.40 14.96 -4.66
CA VAL A 122 -3.54 13.65 -4.00
C VAL A 122 -4.50 12.76 -4.77
N VAL A 123 -5.66 13.28 -5.20
CA VAL A 123 -6.63 12.51 -5.99
C VAL A 123 -6.01 12.06 -7.32
N ALA A 124 -5.27 12.94 -8.01
CA ALA A 124 -4.58 12.59 -9.24
C ALA A 124 -3.48 11.53 -8.99
N ALA A 125 -2.61 11.75 -8.01
CA ALA A 125 -1.52 10.84 -7.70
C ALA A 125 -2.03 9.46 -7.29
N ILE A 126 -3.00 9.39 -6.38
CA ILE A 126 -3.53 8.12 -5.88
C ILE A 126 -4.47 7.47 -6.90
N GLY A 127 -5.26 8.25 -7.63
CA GLY A 127 -6.16 7.73 -8.67
C GLY A 127 -5.37 7.12 -9.85
N ILE A 128 -4.40 7.85 -10.38
CA ILE A 128 -3.54 7.37 -11.47
C ILE A 128 -2.64 6.22 -10.98
N GLY A 129 -1.94 6.42 -9.86
CA GLY A 129 -1.04 5.42 -9.30
C GLY A 129 -1.77 4.15 -8.89
N GLY A 130 -2.92 4.26 -8.23
CA GLY A 130 -3.74 3.12 -7.82
C GLY A 130 -4.32 2.35 -9.02
N ALA A 131 -4.76 3.05 -10.08
CA ALA A 131 -5.26 2.41 -11.29
C ALA A 131 -4.13 1.72 -12.07
N ALA A 132 -2.97 2.37 -12.21
CA ALA A 132 -1.79 1.77 -12.82
C ALA A 132 -1.35 0.51 -12.05
N TYR A 133 -1.31 0.59 -10.73
CA TYR A 133 -0.95 -0.54 -9.86
C TYR A 133 -1.94 -1.69 -10.01
N ALA A 134 -3.26 -1.42 -9.93
CA ALA A 134 -4.30 -2.43 -10.11
C ALA A 134 -4.20 -3.08 -11.50
N GLY A 135 -3.90 -2.30 -12.55
CA GLY A 135 -3.68 -2.80 -13.91
C GLY A 135 -2.44 -3.68 -14.01
N GLY A 136 -1.31 -3.24 -13.44
CA GLY A 136 -0.06 -3.99 -13.41
C GLY A 136 -0.19 -5.32 -12.65
N ASP A 137 -0.81 -5.29 -11.47
CA ASP A 137 -1.02 -6.50 -10.65
C ASP A 137 -2.01 -7.48 -11.29
N THR A 138 -3.09 -6.97 -11.90
CA THR A 138 -4.03 -7.81 -12.66
C THR A 138 -3.34 -8.46 -13.86
N THR A 139 -2.52 -7.69 -14.61
CA THR A 139 -1.74 -8.18 -15.72
C THR A 139 -0.75 -9.26 -15.28
N GLY A 140 0.00 -9.01 -14.20
CA GLY A 140 0.96 -9.97 -13.67
C GLY A 140 0.30 -11.24 -13.10
N THR A 141 -0.85 -11.11 -12.47
CA THR A 141 -1.65 -12.25 -12.02
C THR A 141 -2.12 -13.10 -13.21
N ALA A 142 -2.59 -12.44 -14.29
CA ALA A 142 -3.01 -13.12 -15.51
C ALA A 142 -1.84 -13.75 -16.25
N LEU A 143 -0.67 -13.07 -16.28
CA LEU A 143 0.56 -13.60 -16.87
C LEU A 143 1.00 -14.90 -16.19
N ALA A 144 0.92 -14.96 -14.86
CA ALA A 144 1.21 -16.17 -14.09
C ALA A 144 0.33 -17.35 -14.52
N VAL A 145 -0.97 -17.13 -14.65
CA VAL A 145 -1.93 -18.17 -15.05
C VAL A 145 -1.70 -18.58 -16.51
N SER A 146 -1.49 -17.62 -17.42
CA SER A 146 -1.29 -17.89 -18.84
C SER A 146 0.00 -18.66 -19.15
N ALA A 147 0.99 -18.60 -18.25
CA ALA A 147 2.23 -19.37 -18.37
C ALA A 147 2.02 -20.91 -18.26
N VAL A 148 0.93 -21.36 -17.61
CA VAL A 148 0.66 -22.77 -17.33
C VAL A 148 -0.69 -23.24 -17.89
N VAL A 149 -1.60 -22.33 -18.20
CA VAL A 149 -2.96 -22.63 -18.72
C VAL A 149 -3.10 -22.02 -20.11
N PRO A 150 -3.41 -22.81 -21.16
CA PRO A 150 -3.50 -22.33 -22.54
C PRO A 150 -4.85 -21.62 -22.81
N ILE A 151 -5.10 -20.51 -22.11
CA ILE A 151 -6.27 -19.65 -22.26
C ILE A 151 -5.78 -18.25 -22.61
N ASP A 152 -6.55 -17.53 -23.47
CA ASP A 152 -6.24 -16.16 -23.81
C ASP A 152 -6.14 -15.28 -22.55
N ILE A 153 -5.06 -14.54 -22.43
CA ILE A 153 -4.75 -13.71 -21.26
C ILE A 153 -5.86 -12.69 -20.95
N ARG A 154 -6.59 -12.22 -21.97
CA ARG A 154 -7.71 -11.27 -21.80
C ARG A 154 -8.88 -11.90 -21.06
N ILE A 155 -9.16 -13.18 -21.32
CA ILE A 155 -10.18 -13.94 -20.60
C ILE A 155 -9.77 -14.09 -19.13
N ILE A 156 -8.51 -14.43 -18.89
CA ILE A 156 -7.97 -14.56 -17.52
C ILE A 156 -8.07 -13.22 -16.78
N ILE A 157 -7.68 -12.10 -17.42
CA ILE A 157 -7.83 -10.74 -16.87
C ILE A 157 -9.28 -10.47 -16.50
N ALA A 158 -10.23 -10.74 -17.39
CA ALA A 158 -11.65 -10.51 -17.14
C ALA A 158 -12.15 -11.32 -15.92
N LEU A 159 -11.77 -12.59 -15.81
CA LEU A 159 -12.14 -13.46 -14.69
C LEU A 159 -11.54 -12.96 -13.36
N ILE A 160 -10.28 -12.51 -13.35
CA ILE A 160 -9.64 -11.94 -12.18
C ILE A 160 -10.37 -10.68 -11.72
N ILE A 161 -10.66 -9.76 -12.64
CA ILE A 161 -11.37 -8.51 -12.34
C ILE A 161 -12.76 -8.77 -11.78
N LEU A 162 -13.53 -9.68 -12.40
CA LEU A 162 -14.86 -10.07 -11.91
C LEU A 162 -14.78 -10.69 -10.51
N SER A 163 -13.76 -11.50 -10.24
CA SER A 163 -13.54 -12.11 -8.94
C SER A 163 -13.21 -11.05 -7.87
N ILE A 164 -12.30 -10.11 -8.19
CA ILE A 164 -11.95 -8.98 -7.31
C ILE A 164 -13.18 -8.12 -7.05
N PHE A 165 -13.92 -7.75 -8.10
CA PHE A 165 -15.16 -6.97 -7.98
C PHE A 165 -16.18 -7.66 -7.06
N GLY A 166 -16.43 -8.96 -7.29
CA GLY A 166 -17.35 -9.75 -6.45
C GLY A 166 -16.93 -9.75 -4.99
N LEU A 167 -15.65 -9.96 -4.69
CA LEU A 167 -15.12 -9.96 -3.32
C LEU A 167 -15.25 -8.58 -2.67
N LEU A 168 -14.93 -7.50 -3.37
CA LEU A 168 -15.04 -6.14 -2.85
C LEU A 168 -16.50 -5.72 -2.59
N VAL A 169 -17.44 -6.14 -3.44
CA VAL A 169 -18.88 -5.88 -3.23
C VAL A 169 -19.41 -6.58 -1.99
N THR A 170 -19.01 -7.85 -1.77
CA THR A 170 -19.49 -8.62 -0.62
C THR A 170 -18.89 -8.14 0.71
N GLY A 171 -17.71 -7.53 0.67
CA GLY A 171 -16.96 -7.10 1.86
C GLY A 171 -16.54 -8.26 2.79
N SER A 172 -16.67 -9.53 2.32
CA SER A 172 -16.43 -10.74 3.12
C SER A 172 -15.26 -11.56 2.56
N TYR A 173 -14.10 -10.96 2.46
CA TYR A 173 -12.92 -11.59 1.85
C TYR A 173 -11.86 -12.09 2.85
N LYS A 174 -12.04 -11.89 4.15
CA LYS A 174 -11.01 -12.18 5.18
C LYS A 174 -10.44 -13.60 5.16
N VAL A 175 -11.26 -14.62 4.81
CA VAL A 175 -10.79 -16.01 4.74
C VAL A 175 -9.96 -16.22 3.47
N VAL A 176 -10.45 -15.71 2.34
CA VAL A 176 -9.77 -15.78 1.04
C VAL A 176 -8.44 -15.07 1.12
N GLU A 177 -8.43 -13.85 1.67
CA GLU A 177 -7.21 -13.05 1.90
C GLU A 177 -6.15 -13.84 2.69
N LYS A 178 -6.53 -14.49 3.79
CA LYS A 178 -5.60 -15.29 4.60
C LYS A 178 -4.99 -16.46 3.82
N VAL A 179 -5.80 -17.16 3.02
CA VAL A 179 -5.31 -18.27 2.20
C VAL A 179 -4.33 -17.77 1.14
N LEU A 180 -4.70 -16.70 0.43
CA LEU A 180 -3.85 -16.10 -0.59
C LEU A 180 -2.53 -15.56 -0.01
N MET A 181 -2.59 -14.90 1.15
CA MET A 181 -1.39 -14.44 1.87
C MET A 181 -0.49 -15.61 2.29
N ALA A 182 -1.07 -16.72 2.77
CA ALA A 182 -0.28 -17.89 3.14
C ALA A 182 0.44 -18.48 1.91
N MET A 183 -0.22 -18.55 0.76
CA MET A 183 0.40 -19.04 -0.48
C MET A 183 1.46 -18.08 -1.03
N ALA A 184 1.23 -16.77 -0.96
CA ALA A 184 2.23 -15.76 -1.30
C ALA A 184 3.47 -15.87 -0.38
N ALA A 185 3.27 -16.15 0.91
CA ALA A 185 4.35 -16.39 1.85
C ALA A 185 5.16 -17.66 1.51
N ILE A 186 4.49 -18.71 1.03
CA ILE A 186 5.19 -19.92 0.55
C ILE A 186 6.08 -19.58 -0.65
N LEU A 187 5.57 -18.84 -1.64
CA LEU A 187 6.37 -18.39 -2.78
C LEU A 187 7.58 -17.55 -2.32
N ALA A 188 7.37 -16.63 -1.39
CA ALA A 188 8.44 -15.82 -0.83
C ALA A 188 9.53 -16.68 -0.15
N LEU A 189 9.12 -17.69 0.63
CA LEU A 189 10.06 -18.65 1.25
C LEU A 189 10.83 -19.46 0.21
N LEU A 190 10.21 -19.83 -0.91
CA LEU A 190 10.88 -20.52 -2.01
C LEU A 190 11.95 -19.65 -2.67
N PHE A 191 11.70 -18.34 -2.86
CA PHE A 191 12.75 -17.43 -3.35
C PHE A 191 13.92 -17.32 -2.36
N VAL A 192 13.63 -17.21 -1.06
CA VAL A 192 14.67 -17.20 -0.03
C VAL A 192 15.46 -18.51 -0.06
N ALA A 193 14.79 -19.68 -0.13
CA ALA A 193 15.45 -20.98 -0.23
C ALA A 193 16.31 -21.09 -1.49
N THR A 194 15.80 -20.63 -2.65
CA THR A 194 16.55 -20.63 -3.92
C THR A 194 17.81 -19.78 -3.82
N THR A 195 17.80 -18.68 -3.06
CA THR A 195 18.99 -17.84 -2.84
C THR A 195 20.13 -18.64 -2.20
N PHE A 196 19.83 -19.54 -1.26
CA PHE A 196 20.84 -20.42 -0.65
C PHE A 196 21.39 -21.49 -1.63
N VAL A 197 20.60 -21.87 -2.64
CA VAL A 197 21.05 -22.77 -3.71
C VAL A 197 21.94 -22.02 -4.70
N VAL A 198 21.54 -20.82 -5.09
CA VAL A 198 22.27 -19.96 -6.04
C VAL A 198 23.60 -19.47 -5.47
N GLN A 199 23.69 -19.23 -4.15
CA GLN A 199 24.87 -18.72 -3.46
C GLN A 199 25.51 -17.51 -4.15
N PRO A 200 24.78 -16.38 -4.27
CA PRO A 200 25.27 -15.20 -4.96
C PRO A 200 26.57 -14.68 -4.30
N PRO A 201 27.49 -14.07 -5.06
CA PRO A 201 28.72 -13.53 -4.50
C PRO A 201 28.44 -12.46 -3.45
N PHE A 202 28.67 -12.76 -2.18
CA PHE A 202 28.33 -11.90 -1.05
C PHE A 202 28.92 -10.49 -1.18
N GLY A 203 30.14 -10.38 -1.70
CA GLY A 203 30.80 -9.08 -1.96
C GLY A 203 30.06 -8.22 -2.99
N GLU A 204 29.52 -8.82 -4.06
CA GLU A 204 28.73 -8.10 -5.07
C GLU A 204 27.37 -7.67 -4.52
N VAL A 205 26.74 -8.53 -3.72
CA VAL A 205 25.48 -8.17 -3.04
C VAL A 205 25.69 -6.95 -2.13
N LEU A 206 26.70 -7.00 -1.24
CA LEU A 206 27.00 -5.87 -0.34
C LEU A 206 27.39 -4.61 -1.12
N LYS A 207 28.23 -4.74 -2.16
CA LYS A 207 28.57 -3.59 -3.01
C LYS A 207 27.31 -2.98 -3.63
N GLY A 208 26.43 -3.81 -4.20
CA GLY A 208 25.17 -3.35 -4.80
C GLY A 208 24.22 -2.70 -3.80
N MET A 209 24.18 -3.17 -2.55
CA MET A 209 23.34 -2.61 -1.49
C MET A 209 23.81 -1.23 -0.99
N PHE A 210 25.13 -0.98 -0.95
CA PHE A 210 25.67 0.21 -0.29
C PHE A 210 26.36 1.21 -1.25
N VAL A 211 26.56 0.82 -2.52
CA VAL A 211 27.14 1.71 -3.54
C VAL A 211 26.07 2.03 -4.58
N PRO A 212 25.39 3.19 -4.48
CA PRO A 212 24.36 3.57 -5.44
C PRO A 212 24.94 3.73 -6.84
N SER A 213 24.34 3.06 -7.82
CA SER A 213 24.66 3.21 -9.22
C SER A 213 23.40 3.04 -10.07
N ILE A 214 23.31 3.74 -11.18
CA ILE A 214 22.22 3.60 -12.17
C ILE A 214 22.89 3.29 -13.51
N PRO A 215 22.97 2.02 -13.92
CA PRO A 215 23.48 1.64 -15.22
C PRO A 215 22.72 2.32 -16.37
N ALA A 216 23.34 2.46 -17.52
CA ALA A 216 22.68 2.99 -18.70
C ALA A 216 21.40 2.19 -19.02
N GLY A 217 20.29 2.88 -19.25
CA GLY A 217 18.99 2.28 -19.50
C GLY A 217 18.23 1.79 -18.25
N ALA A 218 18.83 1.84 -17.06
CA ALA A 218 18.22 1.32 -15.83
C ALA A 218 17.30 2.32 -15.08
N ALA A 219 17.15 3.55 -15.58
CA ALA A 219 16.41 4.60 -14.87
C ALA A 219 14.95 4.22 -14.60
N LEU A 220 14.23 3.71 -15.60
CA LEU A 220 12.84 3.27 -15.48
C LEU A 220 12.72 2.12 -14.47
N THR A 221 13.59 1.12 -14.57
CA THR A 221 13.60 -0.04 -13.67
C THR A 221 13.94 0.37 -12.23
N THR A 222 14.87 1.34 -12.05
CA THR A 222 15.22 1.88 -10.73
C THR A 222 14.01 2.52 -10.06
N ILE A 223 13.28 3.39 -10.77
CA ILE A 223 12.06 4.03 -10.24
C ILE A 223 10.95 3.02 -10.03
N ALA A 224 10.79 2.04 -10.93
CA ALA A 224 9.85 0.96 -10.77
C ALA A 224 10.14 0.13 -9.50
N LEU A 225 11.39 -0.20 -9.23
CA LEU A 225 11.83 -0.95 -8.05
C LEU A 225 11.53 -0.17 -6.74
N ILE A 226 11.67 1.14 -6.75
CA ILE A 226 11.30 2.00 -5.63
C ILE A 226 9.77 2.10 -5.51
N GLY A 227 9.08 2.36 -6.61
CA GLY A 227 7.63 2.55 -6.65
C GLY A 227 6.81 1.32 -6.29
N THR A 228 7.35 0.12 -6.53
CA THR A 228 6.70 -1.13 -6.16
C THR A 228 6.72 -1.38 -4.65
N THR A 229 7.73 -0.88 -3.93
CA THR A 229 7.89 -1.07 -2.48
C THR A 229 7.29 0.09 -1.70
N VAL A 230 7.57 1.34 -2.13
CA VAL A 230 7.07 2.56 -1.48
C VAL A 230 5.75 2.98 -2.14
N VAL A 231 4.70 2.24 -1.89
CA VAL A 231 3.41 2.42 -2.57
C VAL A 231 2.62 3.56 -1.92
N PRO A 232 2.29 4.65 -2.66
CA PRO A 232 1.66 5.83 -2.08
C PRO A 232 0.33 5.60 -1.37
N TYR A 233 -0.58 4.79 -1.92
CA TYR A 233 -1.88 4.52 -1.30
C TYR A 233 -1.76 3.67 -0.02
N ASN A 234 -0.70 2.89 0.14
CA ASN A 234 -0.46 2.08 1.34
C ASN A 234 -0.28 2.93 2.60
N VAL A 235 0.20 4.16 2.47
CA VAL A 235 0.34 5.10 3.59
C VAL A 235 -1.05 5.48 4.15
N PHE A 236 -2.04 5.67 3.27
CA PHE A 236 -3.43 5.94 3.66
C PHE A 236 -4.10 4.69 4.24
N LEU A 237 -3.92 3.56 3.59
CA LEU A 237 -4.46 2.27 4.06
C LEU A 237 -3.93 1.93 5.45
N HIS A 238 -2.62 2.07 5.68
CA HIS A 238 -2.00 1.77 6.97
C HIS A 238 -2.55 2.64 8.09
N ALA A 239 -2.67 3.96 7.86
CA ALA A 239 -3.24 4.88 8.84
C ALA A 239 -4.68 4.48 9.27
N SER A 240 -5.46 3.88 8.37
CA SER A 240 -6.80 3.38 8.65
C SER A 240 -6.78 2.01 9.37
N LEU A 241 -5.96 1.08 8.90
CA LEU A 241 -5.87 -0.28 9.45
C LEU A 241 -5.37 -0.30 10.90
N VAL A 242 -4.43 0.59 11.27
CA VAL A 242 -3.93 0.65 12.65
C VAL A 242 -5.02 1.12 13.64
N GLN A 243 -5.96 1.95 13.19
CA GLN A 243 -7.10 2.36 14.02
C GLN A 243 -8.03 1.17 14.29
N GLU A 244 -8.30 0.36 13.28
CA GLU A 244 -9.16 -0.83 13.42
C GLU A 244 -8.52 -1.89 14.34
N ASN A 245 -7.19 -2.04 14.30
CA ASN A 245 -6.49 -3.09 15.04
C ASN A 245 -6.11 -2.68 16.46
N TRP A 246 -5.70 -1.43 16.67
CA TRP A 246 -5.12 -0.96 17.93
C TRP A 246 -5.80 0.27 18.52
N GLY A 247 -6.90 0.76 17.92
CA GLY A 247 -7.59 1.97 18.38
C GLY A 247 -8.16 1.91 19.79
N GLU A 248 -8.43 0.70 20.30
CA GLU A 248 -8.92 0.46 21.68
C GLU A 248 -7.78 0.18 22.69
N MET A 249 -6.53 0.06 22.22
CA MET A 249 -5.36 -0.21 23.07
C MET A 249 -4.86 1.08 23.72
N GLU A 250 -4.14 0.94 24.85
CA GLU A 250 -3.40 2.07 25.43
C GLU A 250 -2.41 2.64 24.41
N GLU A 251 -2.44 3.96 24.21
CA GLU A 251 -1.82 4.68 23.10
C GLU A 251 -0.32 4.39 22.93
N ASN A 252 0.47 4.48 24.01
CA ASN A 252 1.91 4.25 23.93
C ASN A 252 2.24 2.79 23.58
N LYS A 253 1.42 1.86 24.08
CA LYS A 253 1.53 0.44 23.77
C LYS A 253 1.17 0.20 22.32
N ALA A 254 0.06 0.78 21.84
CA ALA A 254 -0.38 0.68 20.46
C ALA A 254 0.68 1.19 19.47
N ILE A 255 1.29 2.36 19.72
CA ILE A 255 2.35 2.93 18.89
C ILE A 255 3.59 2.01 18.87
N ARG A 256 3.96 1.43 20.03
CA ARG A 256 5.10 0.50 20.09
C ARG A 256 4.85 -0.77 19.31
N GLU A 257 3.69 -1.40 19.47
CA GLU A 257 3.30 -2.61 18.73
C GLU A 257 3.23 -2.33 17.23
N ALA A 258 2.61 -1.21 16.83
CA ALA A 258 2.54 -0.79 15.44
C ALA A 258 3.92 -0.56 14.81
N ARG A 259 4.85 0.04 15.56
CA ARG A 259 6.22 0.26 15.09
C ARG A 259 6.97 -1.05 14.89
N VAL A 260 6.87 -1.97 15.84
CA VAL A 260 7.52 -3.29 15.73
C VAL A 260 6.94 -4.06 14.53
N ASP A 261 5.62 -4.10 14.40
CA ASP A 261 4.93 -4.75 13.29
C ASP A 261 5.33 -4.14 11.93
N THR A 262 5.33 -2.80 11.84
CA THR A 262 5.73 -2.08 10.61
C THR A 262 7.17 -2.38 10.21
N VAL A 263 8.12 -2.24 11.15
CA VAL A 263 9.55 -2.44 10.86
C VAL A 263 9.81 -3.88 10.47
N SER A 264 9.31 -4.85 11.24
CA SER A 264 9.57 -6.27 10.99
C SER A 264 8.95 -6.75 9.67
N SER A 265 7.71 -6.34 9.39
CA SER A 265 6.99 -6.74 8.18
C SER A 265 7.61 -6.16 6.90
N ILE A 266 7.96 -4.87 6.92
CA ILE A 266 8.56 -4.20 5.76
C ILE A 266 10.00 -4.70 5.54
N ALA A 267 10.78 -4.89 6.60
CA ALA A 267 12.13 -5.47 6.50
C ALA A 267 12.08 -6.88 5.89
N LEU A 268 11.11 -7.71 6.32
CA LEU A 268 10.89 -9.04 5.75
C LEU A 268 10.57 -8.94 4.26
N GLY A 269 9.67 -8.04 3.86
CA GLY A 269 9.34 -7.80 2.46
C GLY A 269 10.55 -7.40 1.61
N GLY A 270 11.40 -6.55 2.15
CA GLY A 270 12.65 -6.16 1.49
C GLY A 270 13.66 -7.30 1.35
N ILE A 271 13.81 -8.14 2.37
CA ILE A 271 14.64 -9.35 2.31
C ILE A 271 14.14 -10.28 1.20
N ILE A 272 12.82 -10.45 1.09
CA ILE A 272 12.22 -11.25 0.01
C ILE A 272 12.54 -10.63 -1.37
N THR A 273 12.42 -9.32 -1.52
CA THR A 273 12.76 -8.63 -2.78
C THR A 273 14.23 -8.83 -3.17
N LEU A 274 15.17 -8.74 -2.21
CA LEU A 274 16.58 -9.04 -2.45
C LEU A 274 16.81 -10.51 -2.80
N ALA A 275 16.09 -11.43 -2.17
CA ALA A 275 16.16 -12.85 -2.49
C ALA A 275 15.67 -13.12 -3.92
N VAL A 276 14.57 -12.51 -4.34
CA VAL A 276 14.06 -12.58 -5.72
C VAL A 276 15.10 -12.08 -6.72
N MET A 277 15.74 -10.94 -6.44
CA MET A 277 16.81 -10.40 -7.28
C MET A 277 18.01 -11.36 -7.35
N ALA A 278 18.39 -11.97 -6.21
CA ALA A 278 19.49 -12.92 -6.14
C ALA A 278 19.22 -14.20 -6.92
N THR A 279 18.00 -14.71 -6.90
CA THR A 279 17.61 -15.90 -7.69
C THR A 279 17.66 -15.60 -9.19
N ALA A 280 17.19 -14.42 -9.60
CA ALA A 280 17.27 -13.98 -11.00
C ALA A 280 18.72 -13.77 -11.46
N PHE A 281 19.58 -13.26 -10.58
CA PHE A 281 21.02 -13.16 -10.86
C PHE A 281 21.61 -14.55 -11.20
N GLY A 282 21.42 -15.55 -10.36
CA GLY A 282 21.99 -16.89 -10.60
C GLY A 282 21.26 -17.69 -11.68
N GLY A 283 19.94 -17.57 -11.74
CA GLY A 283 19.12 -18.33 -12.71
C GLY A 283 19.17 -17.76 -14.13
N MET A 284 19.38 -16.44 -14.27
CA MET A 284 19.22 -15.73 -15.54
C MET A 284 20.44 -14.88 -15.92
N PHE A 285 20.87 -13.93 -15.06
CA PHE A 285 21.94 -12.98 -15.38
C PHE A 285 23.25 -13.68 -15.80
N LEU A 286 23.69 -14.66 -15.02
CA LEU A 286 24.90 -15.44 -15.31
C LEU A 286 24.79 -16.28 -16.60
N LYS A 287 23.57 -16.51 -17.09
CA LYS A 287 23.29 -17.28 -18.32
C LYS A 287 22.95 -16.37 -19.51
N GLY A 288 22.93 -15.05 -19.34
CA GLY A 288 22.54 -14.08 -20.38
C GLY A 288 21.07 -14.18 -20.80
N ILE A 289 20.18 -14.61 -19.90
CA ILE A 289 18.74 -14.76 -20.15
C ILE A 289 18.04 -13.48 -19.74
N THR A 290 17.22 -12.90 -20.64
CA THR A 290 16.33 -11.76 -20.35
C THR A 290 14.99 -12.24 -19.80
N ALA A 291 14.32 -11.39 -19.02
CA ALA A 291 13.02 -11.69 -18.41
C ALA A 291 11.92 -10.91 -19.16
N GLU A 292 11.35 -11.50 -20.21
CA GLU A 292 10.35 -10.87 -21.07
C GLU A 292 8.97 -11.52 -20.95
N THR A 293 8.92 -12.80 -20.62
CA THR A 293 7.68 -13.58 -20.54
C THR A 293 7.45 -14.14 -19.14
N GLY A 294 6.20 -14.58 -18.85
CA GLY A 294 5.88 -15.25 -17.60
C GLY A 294 6.68 -16.54 -17.37
N THR A 295 6.99 -17.27 -18.43
CA THR A 295 7.84 -18.46 -18.39
C THR A 295 9.29 -18.09 -18.06
N ASP A 296 9.80 -16.97 -18.58
CA ASP A 296 11.14 -16.51 -18.22
C ASP A 296 11.22 -16.11 -16.74
N LEU A 297 10.21 -15.44 -16.22
CA LEU A 297 10.15 -15.07 -14.79
C LEU A 297 10.22 -16.32 -13.89
N ALA A 298 9.60 -17.43 -14.29
CA ALA A 298 9.64 -18.69 -13.53
C ALA A 298 11.04 -19.30 -13.45
N ARG A 299 11.94 -19.01 -14.43
CA ARG A 299 13.34 -19.50 -14.45
C ARG A 299 14.15 -19.04 -13.25
N ALA A 300 13.74 -17.97 -12.59
CA ALA A 300 14.37 -17.58 -11.33
C ALA A 300 14.29 -18.65 -10.23
N LEU A 301 13.29 -19.54 -10.29
CA LEU A 301 13.11 -20.66 -9.34
C LEU A 301 13.67 -22.02 -9.86
N GLU A 302 14.04 -22.11 -11.13
CA GLU A 302 14.59 -23.35 -11.71
C GLU A 302 15.77 -23.94 -10.91
N PRO A 303 16.72 -23.13 -10.35
CA PRO A 303 17.83 -23.68 -9.58
C PRO A 303 17.43 -24.55 -8.39
N LEU A 304 16.26 -24.30 -7.79
CA LEU A 304 15.71 -25.07 -6.67
C LEU A 304 14.69 -26.12 -7.11
N LEU A 305 13.79 -25.76 -8.05
CA LEU A 305 12.58 -26.52 -8.33
C LEU A 305 12.62 -27.28 -9.67
N GLY A 306 13.63 -27.03 -10.51
CA GLY A 306 13.70 -27.64 -11.84
C GLY A 306 12.40 -27.44 -12.63
N ASP A 307 11.85 -28.50 -13.22
CA ASP A 307 10.63 -28.48 -14.05
C ASP A 307 9.35 -28.04 -13.29
N ALA A 308 9.35 -28.13 -11.97
CA ALA A 308 8.22 -27.68 -11.16
C ALA A 308 8.15 -26.13 -11.01
N ALA A 309 9.22 -25.41 -11.37
CA ALA A 309 9.34 -23.97 -11.18
C ALA A 309 8.17 -23.21 -11.82
N GLY A 310 7.76 -23.57 -13.05
CA GLY A 310 6.66 -22.93 -13.75
C GLY A 310 5.34 -22.97 -13.01
N TRP A 311 4.93 -24.14 -12.53
CA TRP A 311 3.67 -24.30 -11.79
C TRP A 311 3.67 -23.64 -10.43
N VAL A 312 4.78 -23.78 -9.68
CA VAL A 312 4.90 -23.18 -8.35
C VAL A 312 4.94 -21.66 -8.44
N PHE A 313 5.69 -21.13 -9.42
CA PHE A 313 5.73 -19.69 -9.68
C PHE A 313 4.35 -19.15 -10.06
N ALA A 314 3.67 -19.81 -11.03
CA ALA A 314 2.34 -19.40 -11.48
C ALA A 314 1.33 -19.36 -10.33
N LEU A 315 1.29 -20.41 -9.50
CA LEU A 315 0.37 -20.46 -8.37
C LEU A 315 0.68 -19.39 -7.31
N GLY A 316 1.95 -19.25 -6.96
CA GLY A 316 2.37 -18.27 -5.96
C GLY A 316 2.20 -16.84 -6.43
N LEU A 317 2.54 -16.54 -7.69
CA LEU A 317 2.37 -15.22 -8.28
C LEU A 317 0.89 -14.87 -8.46
N PHE A 318 0.04 -15.85 -8.81
CA PHE A 318 -1.42 -15.67 -8.82
C PHE A 318 -1.91 -15.23 -7.44
N CYS A 319 -1.52 -15.93 -6.38
CA CYS A 319 -1.98 -15.63 -5.02
C CYS A 319 -1.47 -14.26 -4.54
N ALA A 320 -0.19 -13.97 -4.76
CA ALA A 320 0.39 -12.68 -4.44
C ALA A 320 -0.28 -11.53 -5.21
N GLY A 321 -0.51 -11.73 -6.50
CA GLY A 321 -1.12 -10.75 -7.37
C GLY A 321 -2.59 -10.49 -7.07
N PHE A 322 -3.33 -11.54 -6.79
CA PHE A 322 -4.74 -11.40 -6.42
C PHE A 322 -4.91 -10.62 -5.12
N THR A 323 -4.04 -10.89 -4.11
CA THR A 323 -4.04 -10.15 -2.84
C THR A 323 -3.68 -8.67 -3.04
N SER A 324 -2.64 -8.41 -3.84
CA SER A 324 -2.17 -7.05 -4.13
C SER A 324 -3.20 -6.26 -4.94
N ALA A 325 -3.82 -6.86 -5.95
CA ALA A 325 -4.85 -6.25 -6.78
C ALA A 325 -6.13 -5.87 -6.01
N LEU A 326 -6.40 -6.51 -4.87
CA LEU A 326 -7.46 -6.11 -3.93
C LEU A 326 -7.07 -4.85 -3.13
N ALA A 327 -5.82 -4.73 -2.71
CA ALA A 327 -5.35 -3.66 -1.83
C ALA A 327 -5.32 -2.30 -2.54
N GLY A 328 -4.97 -2.25 -3.83
CA GLY A 328 -4.84 -1.01 -4.60
C GLY A 328 -6.13 -0.18 -4.65
N PRO A 329 -7.26 -0.72 -5.14
CA PRO A 329 -8.54 -0.02 -5.18
C PRO A 329 -9.03 0.40 -3.79
N LEU A 330 -8.84 -0.45 -2.75
CA LEU A 330 -9.21 -0.12 -1.38
C LEU A 330 -8.39 1.04 -0.81
N GLY A 331 -7.07 0.98 -0.94
CA GLY A 331 -6.17 2.04 -0.49
C GLY A 331 -6.45 3.37 -1.18
N ALA A 332 -6.73 3.35 -2.49
CA ALA A 332 -7.13 4.52 -3.24
C ALA A 332 -8.48 5.10 -2.74
N ALA A 333 -9.45 4.26 -2.42
CA ALA A 333 -10.74 4.70 -1.89
C ALA A 333 -10.59 5.35 -0.51
N TYR A 334 -9.78 4.78 0.41
CA TYR A 334 -9.47 5.42 1.70
C TYR A 334 -8.81 6.79 1.52
N ALA A 335 -7.85 6.90 0.60
CA ALA A 335 -7.15 8.14 0.33
C ALA A 335 -8.09 9.21 -0.25
N ILE A 336 -8.75 8.89 -1.36
CA ILE A 336 -9.58 9.84 -2.12
C ILE A 336 -10.80 10.27 -1.31
N CYS A 337 -11.53 9.34 -0.70
CA CYS A 337 -12.66 9.68 0.17
C CYS A 337 -12.21 10.53 1.37
N GLY A 338 -11.06 10.20 1.98
CA GLY A 338 -10.53 10.96 3.12
C GLY A 338 -10.20 12.41 2.77
N VAL A 339 -9.50 12.67 1.66
CA VAL A 339 -9.15 14.04 1.26
C VAL A 339 -10.35 14.83 0.74
N LEU A 340 -11.34 14.18 0.12
CA LEU A 340 -12.60 14.80 -0.29
C LEU A 340 -13.57 15.04 0.88
N GLY A 341 -13.31 14.44 2.05
CA GLY A 341 -14.22 14.51 3.20
C GLY A 341 -15.48 13.68 3.01
N LEU A 342 -15.42 12.66 2.18
CA LEU A 342 -16.47 11.68 1.97
C LEU A 342 -16.36 10.55 3.00
N SER A 343 -17.44 9.76 3.13
CA SER A 343 -17.42 8.60 4.03
C SER A 343 -16.36 7.58 3.60
N THR A 344 -15.57 7.13 4.57
CA THR A 344 -14.59 6.03 4.41
C THR A 344 -15.17 4.68 4.81
N ASP A 345 -16.48 4.59 5.09
CA ASP A 345 -17.16 3.31 5.28
C ASP A 345 -17.20 2.54 3.95
N MET A 346 -16.70 1.31 3.95
CA MET A 346 -16.67 0.42 2.79
C MET A 346 -18.05 0.13 2.18
N LYS A 347 -19.12 0.33 2.95
CA LYS A 347 -20.51 0.15 2.49
C LYS A 347 -21.08 1.40 1.83
N SER A 348 -20.46 2.58 2.03
CA SER A 348 -20.95 3.84 1.45
C SER A 348 -20.79 3.85 -0.08
N TRP A 349 -21.74 4.47 -0.77
CA TRP A 349 -21.68 4.59 -2.23
C TRP A 349 -20.48 5.41 -2.70
N SER A 350 -20.09 6.47 -1.99
CA SER A 350 -18.90 7.26 -2.31
C SER A 350 -17.63 6.41 -2.32
N PHE A 351 -17.44 5.57 -1.31
CA PHE A 351 -16.31 4.67 -1.22
C PHE A 351 -16.32 3.63 -2.36
N ARG A 352 -17.50 3.05 -2.64
CA ARG A 352 -17.69 2.06 -3.71
C ARG A 352 -17.39 2.64 -5.09
N ILE A 353 -17.89 3.83 -5.40
CA ILE A 353 -17.63 4.48 -6.70
C ILE A 353 -16.12 4.66 -6.92
N VAL A 354 -15.38 5.07 -5.90
CA VAL A 354 -13.92 5.29 -6.04
C VAL A 354 -13.20 3.99 -6.35
N TRP A 355 -13.38 2.92 -5.56
CA TRP A 355 -12.68 1.67 -5.84
C TRP A 355 -13.14 1.01 -7.16
N ILE A 356 -14.42 1.15 -7.55
CA ILE A 356 -14.90 0.68 -8.85
C ILE A 356 -14.20 1.43 -9.98
N ALA A 357 -14.09 2.76 -9.89
CA ALA A 357 -13.41 3.57 -10.90
C ALA A 357 -11.94 3.18 -11.05
N VAL A 358 -11.22 3.02 -9.92
CA VAL A 358 -9.81 2.60 -9.91
C VAL A 358 -9.65 1.20 -10.52
N LEU A 359 -10.49 0.24 -10.14
CA LEU A 359 -10.48 -1.11 -10.68
C LEU A 359 -10.81 -1.13 -12.18
N ALA A 360 -11.81 -0.35 -12.61
CA ALA A 360 -12.20 -0.26 -14.02
C ALA A 360 -11.09 0.34 -14.90
N ILE A 361 -10.44 1.42 -14.45
CA ILE A 361 -9.30 2.01 -15.16
C ILE A 361 -8.13 1.01 -15.20
N GLY A 362 -7.84 0.34 -14.08
CA GLY A 362 -6.84 -0.73 -14.03
C GLY A 362 -7.14 -1.86 -15.00
N ALA A 363 -8.41 -2.26 -15.11
CA ALA A 363 -8.87 -3.24 -16.08
C ALA A 363 -8.61 -2.80 -17.54
N LEU A 364 -8.91 -1.54 -17.85
CA LEU A 364 -8.63 -0.99 -19.18
C LEU A 364 -7.13 -1.02 -19.48
N ILE A 365 -6.27 -0.66 -18.52
CA ILE A 365 -4.81 -0.73 -18.67
C ILE A 365 -4.39 -2.18 -18.95
N ALA A 366 -4.86 -3.15 -18.17
CA ALA A 366 -4.53 -4.57 -18.34
C ALA A 366 -4.99 -5.13 -19.71
N LEU A 367 -6.07 -4.60 -20.27
CA LEU A 367 -6.64 -5.05 -21.55
C LEU A 367 -6.07 -4.31 -22.78
N THR A 368 -5.12 -3.38 -22.61
CA THR A 368 -4.54 -2.62 -23.75
C THR A 368 -3.85 -3.49 -24.80
N GLY A 369 -3.41 -4.70 -24.42
CA GLY A 369 -2.69 -5.62 -25.31
C GLY A 369 -1.21 -5.29 -25.48
N PHE A 370 -0.65 -4.37 -24.68
CA PHE A 370 0.79 -4.17 -24.60
C PHE A 370 1.46 -5.41 -23.98
N GLU A 371 2.78 -5.47 -24.13
CA GLU A 371 3.60 -6.54 -23.56
C GLU A 371 3.45 -6.55 -22.00
N PRO A 372 3.06 -7.69 -21.39
CA PRO A 372 2.67 -7.73 -19.98
C PRO A 372 3.76 -7.29 -18.99
N VAL A 373 5.02 -7.69 -19.19
CA VAL A 373 6.12 -7.31 -18.30
C VAL A 373 6.36 -5.80 -18.35
N SER A 374 6.25 -5.19 -19.52
CA SER A 374 6.32 -3.74 -19.71
C SER A 374 5.20 -3.00 -19.00
N ILE A 375 3.95 -3.49 -19.08
CA ILE A 375 2.82 -2.91 -18.35
C ILE A 375 3.11 -2.92 -16.84
N ILE A 376 3.60 -4.03 -16.31
CA ILE A 376 3.91 -4.16 -14.88
C ILE A 376 4.99 -3.13 -14.48
N ILE A 377 6.10 -3.05 -15.20
CA ILE A 377 7.21 -2.14 -14.88
C ILE A 377 6.77 -0.67 -14.96
N ILE A 378 6.04 -0.30 -16.02
CA ILE A 378 5.53 1.07 -16.19
C ILE A 378 4.54 1.42 -15.07
N ALA A 379 3.68 0.49 -14.65
CA ALA A 379 2.75 0.70 -13.54
C ALA A 379 3.51 0.96 -12.22
N GLN A 380 4.58 0.22 -11.95
CA GLN A 380 5.40 0.44 -10.76
C GLN A 380 6.18 1.75 -10.84
N ALA A 381 6.71 2.10 -12.02
CA ALA A 381 7.39 3.38 -12.23
C ALA A 381 6.44 4.58 -12.04
N ALA A 382 5.18 4.47 -12.48
CA ALA A 382 4.17 5.50 -12.24
C ALA A 382 3.98 5.77 -10.74
N ASN A 383 3.93 4.75 -9.89
CA ASN A 383 3.88 4.93 -8.45
C ASN A 383 5.14 5.64 -7.91
N GLY A 384 6.32 5.26 -8.39
CA GLY A 384 7.57 5.91 -8.00
C GLY A 384 7.61 7.40 -8.39
N LEU A 385 7.07 7.75 -9.56
CA LEU A 385 6.96 9.14 -10.02
C LEU A 385 5.93 9.96 -9.23
N LEU A 386 4.89 9.34 -8.71
CA LEU A 386 3.83 10.02 -7.95
C LEU A 386 4.11 10.07 -6.44
N LEU A 387 5.04 9.24 -5.96
CA LEU A 387 5.43 9.18 -4.55
C LEU A 387 5.85 10.53 -3.95
N PRO A 388 6.63 11.40 -4.64
CA PRO A 388 7.04 12.69 -4.09
C PRO A 388 5.87 13.55 -3.62
N ILE A 389 4.75 13.53 -4.34
CA ILE A 389 3.54 14.30 -4.00
C ILE A 389 3.02 13.88 -2.61
N ILE A 390 2.89 12.58 -2.41
CA ILE A 390 2.35 12.05 -1.15
C ILE A 390 3.34 12.22 0.00
N ALA A 391 4.65 12.02 -0.25
CA ALA A 391 5.69 12.21 0.75
C ALA A 391 5.73 13.66 1.27
N VAL A 392 5.64 14.65 0.39
CA VAL A 392 5.57 16.07 0.77
C VAL A 392 4.34 16.36 1.63
N PHE A 393 3.15 15.94 1.20
CA PHE A 393 1.91 16.18 1.96
C PHE A 393 1.89 15.44 3.29
N LEU A 394 2.44 14.22 3.35
CA LEU A 394 2.61 13.48 4.60
C LEU A 394 3.51 14.26 5.58
N LEU A 395 4.67 14.74 5.12
CA LEU A 395 5.58 15.51 5.96
C LEU A 395 4.93 16.78 6.50
N ILE A 396 4.24 17.55 5.66
CA ILE A 396 3.53 18.75 6.08
C ILE A 396 2.49 18.39 7.15
N THR A 397 1.70 17.34 6.91
CA THR A 397 0.65 16.89 7.84
C THR A 397 1.23 16.43 9.17
N MET A 398 2.34 15.66 9.15
CA MET A 398 3.01 15.17 10.35
C MET A 398 3.69 16.26 11.18
N ASN A 399 3.89 17.45 10.64
CA ASN A 399 4.38 18.61 11.37
C ASN A 399 3.28 19.49 11.97
N ASN A 400 2.00 19.15 11.74
CA ASN A 400 0.88 19.89 12.32
C ASN A 400 0.70 19.55 13.82
N ARG A 401 1.38 20.31 14.68
CA ARG A 401 1.31 20.14 16.14
C ARG A 401 -0.07 20.42 16.73
N ARG A 402 -0.92 21.26 16.07
CA ARG A 402 -2.30 21.51 16.52
C ARG A 402 -3.15 20.25 16.41
N LEU A 403 -2.90 19.45 15.36
CA LEU A 403 -3.65 18.22 15.10
C LEU A 403 -3.07 17.02 15.87
N LEU A 404 -1.74 16.90 15.94
CA LEU A 404 -1.07 15.69 16.42
C LEU A 404 -0.43 15.84 17.80
N GLY A 405 -0.33 17.06 18.36
CA GLY A 405 0.26 17.30 19.68
C GLY A 405 1.65 16.69 19.82
N LYS A 406 1.81 15.78 20.79
CA LYS A 406 3.06 15.05 21.05
C LYS A 406 3.44 14.03 19.97
N HIS A 407 2.50 13.67 19.07
CA HIS A 407 2.71 12.73 17.99
C HIS A 407 3.17 13.38 16.68
N ALA A 408 3.32 14.70 16.67
CA ALA A 408 3.95 15.41 15.55
C ALA A 408 5.41 14.95 15.37
N ASN A 409 5.94 15.13 14.16
CA ASN A 409 7.31 14.76 13.86
C ASN A 409 8.33 15.47 14.77
N GLY A 410 9.30 14.72 15.26
CA GLY A 410 10.54 15.24 15.82
C GLY A 410 11.59 15.51 14.74
N VAL A 411 12.76 16.01 15.17
CA VAL A 411 13.87 16.36 14.26
C VAL A 411 14.30 15.17 13.40
N VAL A 412 14.51 14.00 14.02
CA VAL A 412 14.98 12.79 13.31
C VAL A 412 13.99 12.36 12.22
N ALA A 413 12.68 12.31 12.55
CA ALA A 413 11.65 11.94 11.59
C ALA A 413 11.57 12.94 10.42
N ASN A 414 11.74 14.24 10.70
CA ASN A 414 11.75 15.27 9.67
C ASN A 414 12.99 15.18 8.77
N VAL A 415 14.17 14.96 9.33
CA VAL A 415 15.40 14.81 8.55
C VAL A 415 15.31 13.59 7.64
N LEU A 416 14.93 12.43 8.18
CA LEU A 416 14.78 11.21 7.39
C LEU A 416 13.69 11.36 6.31
N GLY A 417 12.52 11.89 6.67
CA GLY A 417 11.45 12.11 5.72
C GLY A 417 11.81 13.12 4.63
N ALA A 418 12.51 14.20 4.97
CA ALA A 418 12.99 15.18 3.99
C ALA A 418 14.05 14.57 3.06
N MET A 419 15.02 13.81 3.58
CA MET A 419 16.00 13.11 2.76
C MET A 419 15.34 12.14 1.77
N ILE A 420 14.40 11.32 2.26
CA ILE A 420 13.64 10.39 1.40
C ILE A 420 12.91 11.17 0.31
N THR A 421 12.20 12.23 0.69
CA THR A 421 11.44 13.06 -0.25
C THR A 421 12.35 13.69 -1.31
N LEU A 422 13.52 14.20 -0.93
CA LEU A 422 14.48 14.77 -1.87
C LEU A 422 15.04 13.72 -2.84
N VAL A 423 15.36 12.52 -2.35
CA VAL A 423 15.84 11.43 -3.22
C VAL A 423 14.78 11.03 -4.24
N VAL A 424 13.51 10.84 -3.82
CA VAL A 424 12.46 10.44 -4.76
C VAL A 424 12.09 11.57 -5.73
N ILE A 425 12.17 12.84 -5.33
CA ILE A 425 12.05 14.00 -6.25
C ILE A 425 13.19 13.98 -7.28
N GLY A 426 14.43 13.82 -6.83
CA GLY A 426 15.59 13.76 -7.71
C GLY A 426 15.49 12.65 -8.75
N LEU A 427 15.08 11.46 -8.34
CA LEU A 427 14.86 10.32 -9.23
C LEU A 427 13.71 10.57 -10.21
N ALA A 428 12.62 11.18 -9.76
CA ALA A 428 11.50 11.54 -10.63
C ALA A 428 11.91 12.56 -11.70
N ILE A 429 12.67 13.59 -11.31
CA ILE A 429 13.22 14.60 -12.25
C ILE A 429 14.17 13.92 -13.24
N TYR A 430 15.08 13.06 -12.75
CA TYR A 430 16.01 12.32 -13.60
C TYR A 430 15.28 11.48 -14.65
N GLN A 431 14.25 10.73 -14.25
CA GLN A 431 13.47 9.92 -15.19
C GLN A 431 12.68 10.77 -16.19
N LEU A 432 12.02 11.84 -15.74
CA LEU A 432 11.26 12.72 -16.62
C LEU A 432 12.18 13.47 -17.60
N GLY A 433 13.38 13.91 -17.15
CA GLY A 433 14.36 14.54 -18.01
C GLY A 433 14.85 13.61 -19.11
N GLY A 434 15.08 12.33 -18.80
CA GLY A 434 15.41 11.31 -19.80
C GLY A 434 14.30 11.09 -20.83
N LEU A 435 13.01 11.11 -20.41
CA LEU A 435 11.88 10.96 -21.33
C LEU A 435 11.72 12.13 -22.31
N VAL A 436 12.12 13.35 -21.91
CA VAL A 436 12.05 14.55 -22.77
C VAL A 436 13.39 14.82 -23.50
N GLY A 437 14.35 13.90 -23.39
CA GLY A 437 15.65 14.00 -24.12
C GLY A 437 16.57 15.10 -23.62
N MET A 438 16.52 15.42 -22.31
CA MET A 438 17.42 16.41 -21.69
C MET A 438 18.83 15.86 -21.44
N TRP A 439 18.98 14.53 -21.36
CA TRP A 439 20.23 13.76 -21.22
C TRP A 439 20.10 12.33 -21.72
#